data_41c867f0fcab7603378f42175ddf5540
#
_entry.id   41c867f0fcab7603378f42175ddf5540
#
_cell.length_a   1.000
_cell.length_b   1.000
_cell.length_c   1.000
_cell.angle_alpha   90.00
_cell.angle_beta   90.00
_cell.angle_gamma   90.00
#
_symmetry.space_group_name_H-M   'P 1'
#
loop_
_entity.id
_entity.type
_entity.pdbx_description
1 polymer ?
#
loop_
_entity_poly.entity_id
_entity_poly.type
_entity_poly.pdbx_seq_one_letter_code
_entity_poly.pdbx_strand_id
1 'polypeptide(L)'
;MIGYRRHTHKTEHYGKYRFKFNWEHDFYICPEKHLLDWKTTTRQGYRQYFCDSKVCGGCDKRDECFSKSMKRRMVDRHVWQDALDRVMSFTNSPQGKRIYAWRKETIERSFAEAKENHGLRFARMLGIQNMREQCFLTAAVQNMKRLAKASLRHFLFNYMIKAHVLNFKTWALLTV
;
A
#
# COMPACT_ATOMS: atom_id res chain seq x y z
N MET A 1 -7.30 -2.13 -1.93
CA MET A 1 -6.38 -2.13 -0.77
C MET A 1 -5.22 -1.20 -1.07
N ILE A 2 -4.93 -0.22 -0.21
CA ILE A 2 -3.81 0.72 -0.35
C ILE A 2 -2.69 0.24 0.57
N GLY A 3 -1.49 -0.01 0.02
CA GLY A 3 -0.34 -0.39 0.81
C GLY A 3 0.13 0.78 1.68
N TYR A 4 0.34 0.54 2.96
CA TYR A 4 0.95 1.54 3.85
C TYR A 4 2.46 1.59 3.60
N ARG A 5 2.97 2.79 3.31
CA ARG A 5 4.40 3.03 3.14
C ARG A 5 4.97 3.52 4.46
N ARG A 6 5.87 2.75 5.05
CA ARG A 6 6.60 3.21 6.25
C ARG A 6 7.50 4.38 5.89
N HIS A 7 7.53 5.40 6.77
CA HIS A 7 8.58 6.40 6.71
C HIS A 7 9.91 5.73 7.09
N THR A 8 10.88 5.79 6.18
CA THR A 8 12.20 5.17 6.33
C THR A 8 13.25 6.19 6.80
N HIS A 9 12.88 7.15 7.64
CA HIS A 9 13.89 8.01 8.26
C HIS A 9 14.77 7.16 9.17
N LYS A 10 16.06 7.08 8.84
CA LYS A 10 17.08 6.57 9.74
C LYS A 10 17.18 7.56 10.91
N THR A 11 16.62 7.19 12.03
CA THR A 11 16.81 7.93 13.29
C THR A 11 17.98 7.33 14.03
N GLU A 12 18.85 8.14 14.61
CA GLU A 12 19.95 7.71 15.47
C GLU A 12 19.45 7.01 16.73
N HIS A 13 18.19 7.25 17.11
CA HIS A 13 17.55 6.72 18.31
C HIS A 13 16.51 5.65 18.01
N TYR A 14 16.10 4.91 19.03
CA TYR A 14 15.11 3.85 18.94
C TYR A 14 13.80 4.34 18.34
N GLY A 15 13.38 3.69 17.23
CA GLY A 15 12.08 3.91 16.61
C GLY A 15 10.93 3.31 17.45
N LYS A 16 9.73 3.81 17.22
CA LYS A 16 8.49 3.38 17.90
C LYS A 16 8.29 1.84 17.91
N TYR A 17 8.69 1.16 16.86
CA TYR A 17 8.53 -0.29 16.69
C TYR A 17 9.35 -1.15 17.68
N ARG A 18 10.33 -0.58 18.36
CA ARG A 18 11.06 -1.25 19.43
C ARG A 18 10.27 -1.30 20.75
N PHE A 19 9.26 -0.48 20.88
CA PHE A 19 8.39 -0.42 22.05
C PHE A 19 7.18 -1.32 21.80
N LYS A 20 6.94 -2.27 22.70
CA LYS A 20 5.79 -3.20 22.60
C LYS A 20 4.57 -2.58 23.27
N PHE A 21 3.43 -2.55 22.56
CA PHE A 21 2.18 -2.08 23.10
C PHE A 21 1.44 -3.23 23.78
N ASN A 22 0.98 -3.03 25.02
CA ASN A 22 0.09 -3.94 25.73
C ASN A 22 -1.36 -3.45 25.57
N TRP A 23 -2.19 -4.28 24.94
CA TRP A 23 -3.57 -3.98 24.61
C TRP A 23 -4.51 -4.06 25.82
N GLU A 24 -4.19 -4.93 26.79
CA GLU A 24 -5.04 -5.17 27.96
C GLU A 24 -4.99 -4.01 28.95
N HIS A 25 -3.83 -3.39 29.06
CA HIS A 25 -3.59 -2.37 30.08
C HIS A 25 -3.22 -0.99 29.52
N ASP A 26 -3.28 -0.78 28.18
CA ASP A 26 -3.07 0.51 27.50
C ASP A 26 -1.74 1.20 27.86
N PHE A 27 -0.63 0.47 27.85
CA PHE A 27 0.73 1.02 28.04
C PHE A 27 1.72 0.46 27.01
N TYR A 28 2.86 1.14 26.89
CA TYR A 28 4.01 0.64 26.14
C TYR A 28 5.07 0.07 27.07
N ILE A 29 5.80 -0.94 26.59
CA ILE A 29 6.94 -1.54 27.26
C ILE A 29 8.19 -1.16 26.46
N CYS A 30 9.19 -0.55 27.08
CA CYS A 30 10.47 -0.26 26.44
C CYS A 30 11.34 -1.51 26.29
N PRO A 31 12.41 -1.51 25.48
CA PRO A 31 13.35 -2.62 25.35
C PRO A 31 13.94 -3.09 26.69
N GLU A 32 14.14 -2.17 27.63
CA GLU A 32 14.62 -2.44 29.00
C GLU A 32 13.51 -2.77 29.99
N LYS A 33 12.31 -3.15 29.50
CA LYS A 33 11.14 -3.61 30.25
C LYS A 33 10.49 -2.56 31.18
N HIS A 34 10.80 -1.27 31.04
CA HIS A 34 10.11 -0.21 31.75
C HIS A 34 8.81 0.17 31.08
N LEU A 35 7.85 0.65 31.86
CA LEU A 35 6.51 1.01 31.40
C LEU A 35 6.47 2.47 30.91
N LEU A 36 5.71 2.70 29.86
CA LEU A 36 5.34 4.03 29.38
C LEU A 36 3.83 4.16 29.49
N ASP A 37 3.36 5.01 30.39
CA ASP A 37 1.94 5.21 30.67
C ASP A 37 1.40 6.34 29.81
N TRP A 38 0.13 6.21 29.43
CA TRP A 38 -0.61 7.28 28.79
C TRP A 38 -0.73 8.49 29.72
N LYS A 39 -0.46 9.69 29.18
CA LYS A 39 -0.57 10.94 29.96
C LYS A 39 -1.53 11.93 29.32
N THR A 40 -1.51 12.08 28.01
CA THR A 40 -2.33 13.06 27.30
C THR A 40 -2.64 12.62 25.88
N THR A 41 -3.65 13.26 25.29
CA THR A 41 -3.97 13.11 23.88
C THR A 41 -3.93 14.47 23.20
N THR A 42 -3.21 14.57 22.10
CA THR A 42 -3.11 15.80 21.32
C THR A 42 -4.42 16.08 20.55
N ARG A 43 -4.63 17.33 20.14
CA ARG A 43 -5.79 17.72 19.28
C ARG A 43 -5.82 16.97 17.95
N GLN A 44 -4.68 16.46 17.50
CA GLN A 44 -4.55 15.66 16.27
C GLN A 44 -4.87 14.17 16.48
N GLY A 45 -5.30 13.76 17.68
CA GLY A 45 -5.65 12.39 17.99
C GLY A 45 -4.46 11.47 18.32
N TYR A 46 -3.30 12.02 18.68
CA TYR A 46 -2.18 11.21 19.15
C TYR A 46 -2.19 11.09 20.67
N ARG A 47 -2.33 9.88 21.17
CA ARG A 47 -2.12 9.51 22.56
C ARG A 47 -0.62 9.47 22.84
N GLN A 48 -0.18 10.18 23.87
CA GLN A 48 1.23 10.30 24.24
C GLN A 48 1.51 9.48 25.49
N TYR A 49 2.42 8.53 25.35
CA TYR A 49 2.87 7.63 26.42
C TYR A 49 4.28 8.05 26.85
N PHE A 50 4.46 8.20 28.15
CA PHE A 50 5.72 8.67 28.72
C PHE A 50 6.28 7.66 29.71
N CYS A 51 7.58 7.43 29.67
CA CYS A 51 8.30 6.76 30.73
C CYS A 51 8.55 7.71 31.92
N ASP A 52 8.74 7.18 33.12
CA ASP A 52 9.15 7.99 34.25
C ASP A 52 10.56 8.58 34.00
N SER A 53 10.71 9.88 34.30
CA SER A 53 11.97 10.59 34.09
C SER A 53 13.11 10.07 35.00
N LYS A 54 12.79 9.59 36.22
CA LYS A 54 13.76 8.99 37.13
C LYS A 54 14.32 7.69 36.57
N VAL A 55 13.42 6.82 36.02
CA VAL A 55 13.76 5.54 35.40
C VAL A 55 14.59 5.77 34.12
N CYS A 56 14.17 6.69 33.26
CA CYS A 56 14.93 7.02 32.03
C CYS A 56 16.28 7.70 32.32
N GLY A 57 16.40 8.41 33.44
CA GLY A 57 17.66 9.07 33.85
C GLY A 57 18.76 8.08 34.26
N GLY A 58 18.38 6.96 34.87
CA GLY A 58 19.31 5.89 35.27
C GLY A 58 19.43 4.71 34.28
N CYS A 59 18.89 4.83 33.07
CA CYS A 59 18.89 3.74 32.11
C CYS A 59 20.19 3.70 31.30
N ASP A 60 20.87 2.54 31.22
CA ASP A 60 22.10 2.33 30.47
C ASP A 60 21.94 2.59 28.95
N LYS A 61 20.74 2.39 28.42
CA LYS A 61 20.40 2.58 27.01
C LYS A 61 19.82 3.97 26.68
N ARG A 62 19.99 4.94 27.57
CA ARG A 62 19.42 6.27 27.41
C ARG A 62 19.86 6.93 26.11
N ASP A 63 21.15 6.95 25.80
CA ASP A 63 21.72 7.65 24.65
C ASP A 63 21.29 7.03 23.31
N GLU A 64 21.01 5.71 23.28
CA GLU A 64 20.43 5.03 22.11
C GLU A 64 18.92 5.26 21.99
N CYS A 65 18.24 5.53 23.10
CA CYS A 65 16.79 5.62 23.18
C CYS A 65 16.24 6.96 22.71
N PHE A 66 16.85 8.08 23.17
CA PHE A 66 16.39 9.44 22.84
C PHE A 66 17.50 10.48 23.00
N SER A 67 17.28 11.66 22.39
CA SER A 67 18.25 12.77 22.39
C SER A 67 18.54 13.30 23.81
N LYS A 68 19.76 13.79 24.01
CA LYS A 68 20.22 14.40 25.27
C LYS A 68 19.38 15.60 25.73
N SER A 69 18.69 16.27 24.79
CA SER A 69 17.78 17.39 25.10
C SER A 69 16.51 16.97 25.81
N MET A 70 16.14 15.69 25.72
CA MET A 70 14.90 15.15 26.32
C MET A 70 15.18 14.55 27.72
N LYS A 71 14.25 14.77 28.65
CA LYS A 71 14.36 14.23 30.03
C LYS A 71 13.83 12.79 30.13
N ARG A 72 12.96 12.36 29.21
CA ARG A 72 12.31 11.06 29.22
C ARG A 72 11.88 10.65 27.83
N ARG A 73 11.70 9.35 27.61
CA ARG A 73 11.17 8.83 26.35
C ARG A 73 9.67 9.08 26.25
N MET A 74 9.23 9.48 25.06
CA MET A 74 7.83 9.60 24.65
C MET A 74 7.57 8.73 23.43
N VAL A 75 6.40 8.10 23.39
CA VAL A 75 5.90 7.34 22.24
C VAL A 75 4.47 7.81 21.93
N ASP A 76 4.24 8.18 20.68
CA ASP A 76 2.94 8.62 20.20
C ASP A 76 2.17 7.45 19.55
N ARG A 77 0.89 7.29 19.91
CA ARG A 77 -0.03 6.34 19.31
C ARG A 77 -1.28 7.06 18.83
N HIS A 78 -1.53 7.04 17.52
CA HIS A 78 -2.75 7.62 16.99
C HIS A 78 -3.98 6.79 17.43
N VAL A 79 -5.13 7.43 17.68
CA VAL A 79 -6.37 6.76 18.08
C VAL A 79 -6.82 5.68 17.08
N TRP A 80 -6.49 5.84 15.79
CA TRP A 80 -6.74 4.86 14.73
C TRP A 80 -5.59 3.86 14.50
N GLN A 81 -4.61 3.81 15.39
CA GLN A 81 -3.46 2.92 15.21
C GLN A 81 -3.87 1.44 15.14
N ASP A 82 -4.92 1.04 15.85
CA ASP A 82 -5.44 -0.32 15.85
C ASP A 82 -5.98 -0.74 14.48
N ALA A 83 -6.67 0.17 13.81
CA ALA A 83 -7.12 -0.04 12.44
C ALA A 83 -5.93 -0.18 11.48
N LEU A 84 -4.90 0.65 11.66
CA LEU A 84 -3.67 0.59 10.88
C LEU A 84 -2.92 -0.74 11.10
N ASP A 85 -2.78 -1.16 12.35
CA ASP A 85 -2.10 -2.41 12.73
C ASP A 85 -2.82 -3.63 12.11
N ARG A 86 -4.17 -3.65 12.10
CA ARG A 86 -4.97 -4.68 11.41
C ARG A 86 -4.72 -4.69 9.90
N VAL A 87 -4.70 -3.52 9.25
CA VAL A 87 -4.41 -3.40 7.81
C VAL A 87 -3.00 -3.88 7.51
N MET A 88 -2.02 -3.52 8.34
CA MET A 88 -0.63 -3.95 8.17
C MET A 88 -0.48 -5.46 8.34
N SER A 89 -1.12 -6.04 9.35
CA SER A 89 -1.14 -7.50 9.57
C SER A 89 -1.72 -8.23 8.35
N PHE A 90 -2.88 -7.78 7.86
CA PHE A 90 -3.48 -8.35 6.66
C PHE A 90 -2.59 -8.19 5.42
N THR A 91 -2.01 -7.00 5.21
CA THR A 91 -1.14 -6.73 4.04
C THR A 91 0.11 -7.62 4.04
N ASN A 92 0.65 -7.94 5.21
CA ASN A 92 1.82 -8.82 5.37
C ASN A 92 1.48 -10.31 5.26
N SER A 93 0.19 -10.69 5.37
CA SER A 93 -0.25 -12.07 5.22
C SER A 93 -0.02 -12.60 3.79
N PRO A 94 0.06 -13.92 3.57
CA PRO A 94 0.17 -14.50 2.22
C PRO A 94 -0.98 -14.07 1.30
N GLN A 95 -2.20 -14.03 1.82
CA GLN A 95 -3.38 -13.58 1.09
C GLN A 95 -3.31 -12.10 0.71
N GLY A 96 -2.92 -11.23 1.65
CA GLY A 96 -2.75 -9.79 1.40
C GLY A 96 -1.67 -9.51 0.35
N LYS A 97 -0.55 -10.21 0.41
CA LYS A 97 0.52 -10.12 -0.61
C LYS A 97 0.04 -10.54 -2.00
N ARG A 98 -0.77 -11.62 -2.09
CA ARG A 98 -1.36 -12.07 -3.36
C ARG A 98 -2.30 -11.02 -3.96
N ILE A 99 -3.20 -10.46 -3.13
CA ILE A 99 -4.12 -9.39 -3.57
C ILE A 99 -3.35 -8.15 -3.99
N TYR A 100 -2.28 -7.79 -3.27
CA TYR A 100 -1.44 -6.64 -3.61
C TYR A 100 -0.69 -6.82 -4.92
N ALA A 101 -0.16 -8.02 -5.18
CA ALA A 101 0.47 -8.36 -6.46
C ALA A 101 -0.52 -8.24 -7.63
N TRP A 102 -1.72 -8.78 -7.48
CA TRP A 102 -2.78 -8.66 -8.49
C TRP A 102 -3.17 -7.21 -8.77
N ARG A 103 -3.27 -6.39 -7.73
CA ARG A 103 -3.50 -4.95 -7.88
C ARG A 103 -2.41 -4.27 -8.72
N LYS A 104 -1.15 -4.63 -8.49
CA LYS A 104 0.00 -4.08 -9.22
C LYS A 104 -0.11 -4.37 -10.72
N GLU A 105 -0.50 -5.58 -11.09
CA GLU A 105 -0.66 -5.99 -12.48
C GLU A 105 -1.86 -5.33 -13.17
N THR A 106 -2.93 -5.05 -12.45
CA THR A 106 -4.18 -4.52 -13.02
C THR A 106 -4.24 -3.00 -12.96
N ILE A 107 -4.29 -2.44 -11.75
CA ILE A 107 -4.58 -1.02 -11.53
C ILE A 107 -3.36 -0.16 -11.83
N GLU A 108 -2.19 -0.52 -11.28
CA GLU A 108 -0.97 0.29 -11.45
C GLU A 108 -0.51 0.29 -12.91
N ARG A 109 -0.64 -0.85 -13.60
CA ARG A 109 -0.38 -0.95 -15.03
C ARG A 109 -1.31 -0.08 -15.86
N SER A 110 -2.60 -0.02 -15.51
CA SER A 110 -3.57 0.84 -16.18
C SER A 110 -3.25 2.32 -16.00
N PHE A 111 -2.85 2.73 -14.78
CA PHE A 111 -2.40 4.11 -14.53
C PHE A 111 -1.08 4.44 -15.23
N ALA A 112 -0.14 3.52 -15.29
CA ALA A 112 1.10 3.71 -16.03
C ALA A 112 0.80 3.94 -17.52
N GLU A 113 -0.04 3.12 -18.15
CA GLU A 113 -0.48 3.30 -19.52
C GLU A 113 -1.16 4.66 -19.74
N ALA A 114 -2.04 5.09 -18.82
CA ALA A 114 -2.70 6.38 -18.89
C ALA A 114 -1.70 7.54 -18.88
N LYS A 115 -0.67 7.46 -18.06
CA LYS A 115 0.37 8.50 -17.94
C LYS A 115 1.30 8.53 -19.14
N GLU A 116 1.76 7.37 -19.62
CA GLU A 116 2.75 7.29 -20.68
C GLU A 116 2.12 7.47 -22.07
N ASN A 117 0.97 6.86 -22.33
CA ASN A 117 0.39 6.77 -23.67
C ASN A 117 -0.81 7.69 -23.90
N HIS A 118 -1.40 8.25 -22.83
CA HIS A 118 -2.66 9.04 -22.93
C HIS A 118 -2.57 10.42 -22.29
N GLY A 119 -1.35 10.89 -21.97
CA GLY A 119 -1.11 12.24 -21.51
C GLY A 119 -1.69 12.59 -20.13
N LEU A 120 -2.03 11.58 -19.29
CA LEU A 120 -2.55 11.81 -17.94
C LEU A 120 -1.45 12.17 -16.92
N ARG A 121 -0.20 12.30 -17.33
CA ARG A 121 0.91 12.69 -16.45
C ARG A 121 0.77 14.10 -15.90
N PHE A 122 0.17 14.99 -16.69
CA PHE A 122 -0.02 16.40 -16.34
C PHE A 122 -1.46 16.83 -16.59
N ALA A 123 -2.00 17.69 -15.74
CA ALA A 123 -3.25 18.39 -16.00
C ALA A 123 -3.02 19.40 -17.12
N ARG A 124 -3.72 19.26 -18.24
CA ARG A 124 -3.60 20.15 -19.40
C ARG A 124 -4.47 21.38 -19.27
N MET A 125 -5.52 21.31 -18.46
CA MET A 125 -6.49 22.36 -18.26
C MET A 125 -6.61 22.71 -16.76
N LEU A 126 -6.91 23.96 -16.46
CA LEU A 126 -7.08 24.42 -15.09
C LEU A 126 -8.47 24.04 -14.55
N GLY A 127 -8.52 23.74 -13.27
CA GLY A 127 -9.75 23.44 -12.53
C GLY A 127 -10.08 21.95 -12.47
N ILE A 128 -10.76 21.58 -11.38
CA ILE A 128 -11.06 20.19 -11.05
C ILE A 128 -12.04 19.55 -12.05
N GLN A 129 -12.97 20.34 -12.59
CA GLN A 129 -13.95 19.87 -13.55
C GLN A 129 -13.28 19.43 -14.87
N ASN A 130 -12.42 20.28 -15.41
CA ASN A 130 -11.69 19.99 -16.62
C ASN A 130 -10.71 18.82 -16.45
N MET A 131 -10.12 18.69 -15.25
CA MET A 131 -9.29 17.53 -14.94
C MET A 131 -10.10 16.22 -14.87
N ARG A 132 -11.35 16.27 -14.37
CA ARG A 132 -12.26 15.11 -14.41
C ARG A 132 -12.56 14.68 -15.83
N GLU A 133 -12.84 15.63 -16.72
CA GLU A 133 -13.08 15.35 -18.15
C GLU A 133 -11.86 14.70 -18.80
N GLN A 134 -10.65 15.21 -18.55
CA GLN A 134 -9.41 14.60 -19.03
C GLN A 134 -9.27 13.14 -18.52
N CYS A 135 -9.59 12.87 -17.27
CA CYS A 135 -9.58 11.51 -16.72
C CYS A 135 -10.61 10.59 -17.41
N PHE A 136 -11.83 11.08 -17.63
CA PHE A 136 -12.88 10.29 -18.29
C PHE A 136 -12.54 9.98 -19.74
N LEU A 137 -12.04 10.95 -20.48
CA LEU A 137 -11.59 10.75 -21.89
C LEU A 137 -10.45 9.73 -21.94
N THR A 138 -9.48 9.83 -21.03
CA THR A 138 -8.38 8.86 -20.95
C THR A 138 -8.90 7.44 -20.67
N ALA A 139 -9.83 7.30 -19.73
CA ALA A 139 -10.45 6.01 -19.40
C ALA A 139 -11.25 5.45 -20.57
N ALA A 140 -12.00 6.30 -21.28
CA ALA A 140 -12.76 5.90 -22.48
C ALA A 140 -11.84 5.35 -23.58
N VAL A 141 -10.74 6.06 -23.89
CA VAL A 141 -9.75 5.60 -24.88
C VAL A 141 -9.08 4.29 -24.48
N GLN A 142 -8.72 4.12 -23.21
CA GLN A 142 -8.17 2.85 -22.71
C GLN A 142 -9.16 1.71 -22.86
N ASN A 143 -10.44 1.94 -22.54
CA ASN A 143 -11.50 0.93 -22.67
C ASN A 143 -11.75 0.57 -24.12
N MET A 144 -11.82 1.53 -25.05
CA MET A 144 -11.93 1.27 -26.48
C MET A 144 -10.76 0.43 -27.01
N LYS A 145 -9.53 0.74 -26.62
CA LYS A 145 -8.36 -0.08 -26.99
C LYS A 145 -8.45 -1.52 -26.46
N ARG A 146 -8.95 -1.72 -25.24
CA ARG A 146 -9.12 -3.06 -24.66
C ARG A 146 -10.20 -3.84 -25.39
N LEU A 147 -11.33 -3.21 -25.73
CA LEU A 147 -12.41 -3.81 -26.51
C LEU A 147 -11.91 -4.20 -27.91
N ALA A 148 -11.21 -3.32 -28.59
CA ALA A 148 -10.64 -3.62 -29.92
C ALA A 148 -9.68 -4.81 -29.89
N LYS A 149 -8.78 -4.87 -28.88
CA LYS A 149 -7.88 -6.01 -28.69
C LYS A 149 -8.62 -7.31 -28.37
N ALA A 150 -9.68 -7.27 -27.56
CA ALA A 150 -10.50 -8.43 -27.24
C ALA A 150 -11.25 -8.95 -28.46
N SER A 151 -11.88 -8.07 -29.23
CA SER A 151 -12.55 -8.41 -30.49
C SER A 151 -11.59 -9.03 -31.51
N LEU A 152 -10.42 -8.46 -31.69
CA LEU A 152 -9.40 -9.00 -32.61
C LEU A 152 -8.94 -10.40 -32.15
N ARG A 153 -8.70 -10.61 -30.86
CA ARG A 153 -8.35 -11.94 -30.33
C ARG A 153 -9.44 -12.97 -30.57
N HIS A 154 -10.69 -12.60 -30.36
CA HIS A 154 -11.83 -13.48 -30.61
C HIS A 154 -11.95 -13.82 -32.09
N PHE A 155 -11.78 -12.85 -32.98
CA PHE A 155 -11.80 -13.05 -34.42
C PHE A 155 -10.68 -14.00 -34.88
N LEU A 156 -9.44 -13.76 -34.45
CA LEU A 156 -8.28 -14.61 -34.78
C LEU A 156 -8.45 -16.03 -34.23
N PHE A 157 -8.96 -16.18 -33.01
CA PHE A 157 -9.23 -17.49 -32.42
C PHE A 157 -10.27 -18.29 -33.24
N ASN A 158 -11.36 -17.65 -33.61
CA ASN A 158 -12.38 -18.28 -34.47
C ASN A 158 -11.85 -18.62 -35.86
N TYR A 159 -10.99 -17.76 -36.42
CA TYR A 159 -10.35 -18.02 -37.71
C TYR A 159 -9.42 -19.24 -37.64
N MET A 160 -8.59 -19.33 -36.58
CA MET A 160 -7.70 -20.45 -36.36
C MET A 160 -8.45 -21.77 -36.17
N ILE A 161 -9.56 -21.77 -35.43
CA ILE A 161 -10.42 -22.98 -35.26
C ILE A 161 -10.96 -23.39 -36.60
N LYS A 162 -11.52 -22.46 -37.42
CA LYS A 162 -12.06 -22.79 -38.75
C LYS A 162 -10.98 -23.34 -39.67
N ALA A 163 -9.78 -22.75 -39.67
CA ALA A 163 -8.66 -23.22 -40.48
C ALA A 163 -8.24 -24.65 -40.06
N HIS A 164 -8.20 -24.92 -38.76
CA HIS A 164 -7.84 -26.25 -38.24
C HIS A 164 -8.88 -27.30 -38.60
N VAL A 165 -10.18 -26.98 -38.53
CA VAL A 165 -11.28 -27.86 -38.93
C VAL A 165 -11.28 -28.13 -40.43
N LEU A 166 -10.97 -27.15 -41.26
CA LEU A 166 -10.82 -27.30 -42.71
C LEU A 166 -9.65 -28.23 -43.07
N ASN A 167 -8.50 -28.04 -42.47
CA ASN A 167 -7.32 -28.91 -42.66
C ASN A 167 -7.60 -30.35 -42.22
N PHE A 168 -8.34 -30.57 -41.14
CA PHE A 168 -8.72 -31.90 -40.69
C PHE A 168 -9.65 -32.61 -41.65
N LYS A 169 -10.63 -31.86 -42.26
CA LYS A 169 -11.53 -32.40 -43.26
C LYS A 169 -10.81 -32.77 -44.56
N THR A 170 -9.85 -31.97 -45.00
CA THR A 170 -9.06 -32.29 -46.21
C THR A 170 -8.16 -33.49 -45.99
N TRP A 171 -7.61 -33.65 -44.79
CA TRP A 171 -6.80 -34.82 -44.44
C TRP A 171 -7.63 -36.11 -44.38
N ALA A 172 -8.82 -36.05 -43.84
CA ALA A 172 -9.75 -37.19 -43.77
C ALA A 172 -10.28 -37.63 -45.17
N LEU A 173 -10.32 -36.73 -46.16
CA LEU A 173 -10.69 -37.04 -47.55
C LEU A 173 -9.56 -37.60 -48.40
N LEU A 174 -8.29 -37.41 -47.96
CA LEU A 174 -7.12 -37.97 -48.64
C LEU A 174 -6.70 -39.36 -48.13
N THR A 175 -7.37 -39.88 -47.09
CA THR A 175 -7.11 -41.20 -46.46
C THR A 175 -8.16 -42.23 -46.76
N VAL A 176 -9.08 -41.99 -47.68
CA VAL A 176 -10.05 -42.93 -48.28
C VAL A 176 -9.65 -43.19 -49.72
#